data_ba5c8954f9fe2d959d356c6a3090a956
#
_entry.id   ba5c8954f9fe2d959d356c6a3090a956
#
_cell.length_a   1.000
_cell.length_b   1.000
_cell.length_c   1.000
_cell.angle_alpha   90.00
_cell.angle_beta   90.00
_cell.angle_gamma   90.00
#
_symmetry.space_group_name_H-M   'P 1'
#
loop_
_entity.id
_entity.type
_entity.pdbx_description
1 polymer ?
#
loop_
_entity_poly.entity_id
_entity_poly.type
_entity_poly.pdbx_seq_one_letter_code
_entity_poly.pdbx_strand_id
1 'polypeptide(L)'
;FNPQVGFLSLTQPLQPDEVLAVAFQYSFNGKFYQVGEFSQDAPPDTTINQGGSQKVLFLKLLKATSQRTSLPLWDLMMKNVYSLKTKDGSYLSSVQPGDFKLNVLYEEPSLGQKRFLPEETPKSGIPILSLENLDRLNSRSDPLPDGVFDYIEGFTILSQQARVIFPFLEPFGRDLDTAAFTGASQEMKDKYIYYPLYDTIKEIAKTFSNLDRFIIS
;
A
#
# COMPACT_ATOMS: atom_id res chain seq x y z
N PHE A 1 -6.54 10.17 -9.40
CA PHE A 1 -7.43 9.47 -8.46
C PHE A 1 -7.97 8.20 -9.11
N ASN A 2 -7.91 7.09 -8.40
CA ASN A 2 -8.51 5.84 -8.83
C ASN A 2 -9.83 5.64 -8.05
N PRO A 3 -11.00 5.80 -8.71
CA PRO A 3 -12.29 5.70 -8.02
C PRO A 3 -12.70 4.26 -7.68
N GLN A 4 -12.12 3.26 -8.33
CA GLN A 4 -12.45 1.84 -8.13
C GLN A 4 -11.84 1.30 -6.83
N VAL A 5 -10.61 1.70 -6.55
CA VAL A 5 -9.85 1.25 -5.38
C VAL A 5 -9.74 2.34 -4.30
N GLY A 6 -10.09 3.59 -4.63
CA GLY A 6 -10.18 4.68 -3.67
C GLY A 6 -8.85 5.29 -3.27
N PHE A 7 -7.82 5.26 -4.12
CA PHE A 7 -6.54 5.89 -3.82
C PHE A 7 -6.19 7.07 -4.73
N LEU A 8 -5.28 7.90 -4.26
CA LEU A 8 -4.72 9.02 -4.99
C LEU A 8 -3.24 8.74 -5.28
N SER A 9 -2.88 8.75 -6.57
CA SER A 9 -1.49 8.63 -7.01
C SER A 9 -1.00 9.99 -7.53
N LEU A 10 0.17 10.39 -7.09
CA LEU A 10 0.83 11.61 -7.57
C LEU A 10 1.80 11.26 -8.70
N THR A 11 1.90 12.14 -9.69
CA THR A 11 2.85 12.01 -10.81
C THR A 11 4.30 12.22 -10.36
N GLN A 12 4.49 13.04 -9.32
CA GLN A 12 5.79 13.28 -8.71
C GLN A 12 5.74 12.90 -7.22
N PRO A 13 6.80 12.28 -6.69
CA PRO A 13 6.88 12.00 -5.27
C PRO A 13 6.96 13.31 -4.48
N LEU A 14 6.22 13.37 -3.36
CA LEU A 14 6.29 14.49 -2.43
C LEU A 14 7.63 14.50 -1.70
N GLN A 15 8.19 15.69 -1.54
CA GLN A 15 9.32 15.89 -0.65
C GLN A 15 8.90 15.72 0.82
N PRO A 16 9.82 15.41 1.73
CA PRO A 16 9.50 15.23 3.15
C PRO A 16 8.79 16.42 3.79
N ASP A 17 9.14 17.64 3.40
CA ASP A 17 8.62 18.92 3.90
C ASP A 17 7.35 19.40 3.18
N GLU A 18 6.92 18.72 2.12
CA GLU A 18 5.69 19.06 1.41
C GLU A 18 4.45 18.53 2.12
N VAL A 19 3.39 19.31 2.06
CA VAL A 19 2.06 18.99 2.59
C VAL A 19 1.12 18.60 1.45
N LEU A 20 0.35 17.54 1.63
CA LEU A 20 -0.72 17.18 0.71
C LEU A 20 -2.08 17.43 1.35
N ALA A 21 -2.88 18.26 0.69
CA ALA A 21 -4.26 18.51 1.08
C ALA A 21 -5.17 18.49 -0.14
N VAL A 22 -6.44 18.17 0.04
CA VAL A 22 -7.42 18.03 -1.04
C VAL A 22 -8.73 18.72 -0.68
N ALA A 23 -9.46 19.15 -1.73
CA ALA A 23 -10.89 19.41 -1.67
C ALA A 23 -11.58 18.52 -2.68
N PHE A 24 -12.73 17.99 -2.34
CA PHE A 24 -13.51 17.11 -3.24
C PHE A 24 -14.99 17.20 -2.93
N GLN A 25 -15.80 16.83 -3.91
CA GLN A 25 -17.22 16.71 -3.80
C GLN A 25 -17.64 15.27 -4.14
N TYR A 26 -18.61 14.74 -3.43
CA TYR A 26 -19.17 13.42 -3.71
C TYR A 26 -20.69 13.43 -3.54
N SER A 27 -21.36 12.48 -4.18
CA SER A 27 -22.79 12.27 -4.01
C SER A 27 -23.06 10.98 -3.22
N PHE A 28 -23.99 11.06 -2.30
CA PHE A 28 -24.45 9.90 -1.56
C PHE A 28 -25.97 10.02 -1.31
N ASN A 29 -26.72 8.98 -1.65
CA ASN A 29 -28.18 8.94 -1.56
C ASN A 29 -28.85 10.18 -2.20
N GLY A 30 -28.39 10.59 -3.38
CA GLY A 30 -28.93 11.73 -4.14
C GLY A 30 -28.60 13.11 -3.57
N LYS A 31 -27.79 13.19 -2.53
CA LYS A 31 -27.30 14.44 -1.94
C LYS A 31 -25.83 14.65 -2.27
N PHE A 32 -25.45 15.91 -2.49
CA PHE A 32 -24.05 16.31 -2.69
C PHE A 32 -23.42 16.74 -1.36
N TYR A 33 -22.19 16.30 -1.16
CA TYR A 33 -21.38 16.63 0.00
C TYR A 33 -20.05 17.17 -0.50
N GLN A 34 -19.59 18.27 0.12
CA GLN A 34 -18.31 18.88 -0.18
C GLN A 34 -17.39 18.80 1.03
N VAL A 35 -16.15 18.44 0.80
CA VAL A 35 -15.08 18.42 1.78
C VAL A 35 -13.99 19.37 1.30
N GLY A 36 -13.69 20.37 2.11
CA GLY A 36 -12.79 21.45 1.74
C GLY A 36 -13.41 22.49 0.82
N GLU A 37 -12.68 23.54 0.52
CA GLU A 37 -13.09 24.65 -0.34
C GLU A 37 -12.33 24.58 -1.67
N PHE A 38 -13.05 24.74 -2.77
CA PHE A 38 -12.39 24.83 -4.09
C PHE A 38 -11.81 26.23 -4.31
N SER A 39 -10.63 26.29 -4.90
CA SER A 39 -9.98 27.56 -5.25
C SER A 39 -10.82 28.41 -6.23
N GLN A 40 -11.64 27.77 -7.06
CA GLN A 40 -12.55 28.42 -8.01
C GLN A 40 -13.69 29.16 -7.31
N ASP A 41 -14.13 28.68 -6.15
CA ASP A 41 -15.20 29.29 -5.37
C ASP A 41 -14.69 30.44 -4.49
N ALA A 42 -13.38 30.61 -4.42
CA ALA A 42 -12.76 31.72 -3.72
C ALA A 42 -12.76 32.98 -4.62
N PRO A 43 -13.39 34.09 -4.24
CA PRO A 43 -13.29 35.30 -5.02
C PRO A 43 -11.82 35.72 -5.15
N PRO A 44 -11.41 36.25 -6.33
CA PRO A 44 -10.06 36.73 -6.53
C PRO A 44 -9.71 37.78 -5.47
N ASP A 45 -8.52 37.66 -4.90
CA ASP A 45 -8.03 38.53 -3.86
C ASP A 45 -7.74 39.92 -4.49
N THR A 46 -8.74 40.80 -4.46
CA THR A 46 -8.63 42.17 -5.00
C THR A 46 -8.04 43.17 -3.99
N THR A 47 -7.66 42.68 -2.79
CA THR A 47 -7.31 43.56 -1.64
C THR A 47 -5.85 43.51 -1.22
N ILE A 48 -4.94 42.98 -2.05
CA ILE A 48 -3.50 42.96 -1.74
C ILE A 48 -2.91 44.34 -1.38
N ASN A 49 -3.59 45.42 -1.77
CA ASN A 49 -3.11 46.77 -1.54
C ASN A 49 -3.79 47.56 -0.40
N GLN A 50 -4.72 46.99 0.36
CA GLN A 50 -5.49 47.74 1.36
C GLN A 50 -5.63 47.07 2.74
N GLY A 51 -4.72 46.21 3.15
CA GLY A 51 -4.75 45.61 4.50
C GLY A 51 -5.93 44.66 4.75
N GLY A 52 -6.54 44.14 3.70
CA GLY A 52 -7.60 43.12 3.78
C GLY A 52 -7.09 41.79 4.37
N SER A 53 -7.93 41.13 5.11
CA SER A 53 -7.61 39.81 5.63
C SER A 53 -7.35 38.84 4.51
N GLN A 54 -6.20 38.16 4.54
CA GLN A 54 -5.83 37.14 3.58
C GLN A 54 -6.88 36.01 3.65
N LYS A 55 -7.48 35.67 2.52
CA LYS A 55 -8.48 34.60 2.46
C LYS A 55 -7.76 33.25 2.62
N VAL A 56 -8.21 32.49 3.59
CA VAL A 56 -7.69 31.15 3.89
C VAL A 56 -8.63 30.12 3.29
N LEU A 57 -8.09 29.15 2.54
CA LEU A 57 -8.84 27.98 2.07
C LEU A 57 -8.78 26.86 3.11
N PHE A 58 -9.93 26.31 3.43
CA PHE A 58 -10.03 25.12 4.29
C PHE A 58 -9.94 23.86 3.42
N LEU A 59 -8.90 23.04 3.64
CA LEU A 59 -8.65 21.83 2.87
C LEU A 59 -8.55 20.63 3.81
N LYS A 60 -8.90 19.43 3.28
CA LYS A 60 -8.68 18.18 4.00
C LYS A 60 -7.22 17.76 3.87
N LEU A 61 -6.51 17.72 4.98
CA LEU A 61 -5.12 17.30 5.05
C LEU A 61 -5.02 15.77 4.81
N LEU A 62 -4.13 15.36 3.91
CA LEU A 62 -3.79 13.95 3.66
C LEU A 62 -2.37 13.60 4.13
N LYS A 63 -1.39 14.52 3.99
CA LYS A 63 -0.02 14.35 4.47
C LYS A 63 0.45 15.65 5.10
N ALA A 64 0.97 15.57 6.32
CA ALA A 64 1.66 16.66 7.00
C ALA A 64 3.18 16.59 6.76
N THR A 65 3.90 17.64 7.09
CA THR A 65 5.37 17.66 7.09
C THR A 65 5.96 16.65 8.06
N SER A 66 5.32 16.47 9.22
CA SER A 66 5.70 15.49 10.24
C SER A 66 4.69 14.33 10.25
N GLN A 67 5.15 13.14 9.88
CA GLN A 67 4.35 11.92 9.95
C GLN A 67 4.49 11.31 11.35
N ARG A 68 3.38 11.25 12.07
CA ARG A 68 3.30 10.62 13.39
C ARG A 68 2.36 9.42 13.32
N THR A 69 2.83 8.26 13.75
CA THR A 69 2.07 7.00 13.74
C THR A 69 0.83 7.05 14.63
N SER A 70 0.80 7.95 15.62
CA SER A 70 -0.36 8.17 16.51
C SER A 70 -1.48 9.02 15.93
N LEU A 71 -1.28 9.62 14.75
CA LEU A 71 -2.29 10.48 14.14
C LEU A 71 -3.11 9.71 13.09
N PRO A 72 -4.41 9.99 12.94
CA PRO A 72 -5.26 9.37 11.91
C PRO A 72 -4.75 9.54 10.46
N LEU A 73 -3.89 10.53 10.22
CA LEU A 73 -3.22 10.72 8.93
C LEU A 73 -2.31 9.56 8.54
N TRP A 74 -1.79 8.80 9.54
CA TRP A 74 -0.98 7.62 9.31
C TRP A 74 -1.74 6.52 8.57
N ASP A 75 -3.04 6.37 8.87
CA ASP A 75 -3.91 5.36 8.26
C ASP A 75 -4.32 5.71 6.83
N LEU A 76 -4.16 6.99 6.42
CA LEU A 76 -4.42 7.41 5.05
C LEU A 76 -3.28 7.07 4.08
N MET A 77 -2.11 6.70 4.59
CA MET A 77 -0.96 6.34 3.76
C MET A 77 -1.09 4.88 3.30
N MET A 78 -1.03 4.66 2.00
CA MET A 78 -0.98 3.30 1.45
C MET A 78 0.36 2.64 1.79
N LYS A 79 0.31 1.54 2.54
CA LYS A 79 1.48 0.75 2.95
C LYS A 79 1.54 -0.61 2.23
N ASN A 80 0.66 -0.81 1.27
CA ASN A 80 0.47 -2.04 0.49
C ASN A 80 0.91 -1.90 -0.98
N VAL A 81 1.63 -0.84 -1.33
CA VAL A 81 2.14 -0.60 -2.68
C VAL A 81 3.67 -0.69 -2.67
N TYR A 82 4.20 -1.60 -3.46
CA TYR A 82 5.63 -1.89 -3.52
C TYR A 82 6.17 -1.65 -4.91
N SER A 83 7.27 -0.90 -5.01
CA SER A 83 8.00 -0.70 -6.26
C SER A 83 8.85 -1.92 -6.58
N LEU A 84 8.73 -2.43 -7.79
CA LEU A 84 9.48 -3.58 -8.26
C LEU A 84 10.93 -3.21 -8.56
N LYS A 85 11.82 -4.15 -8.31
CA LYS A 85 13.24 -4.04 -8.56
C LYS A 85 13.72 -5.17 -9.44
N THR A 86 14.78 -4.91 -10.18
CA THR A 86 15.58 -5.93 -10.87
C THR A 86 16.42 -6.71 -9.85
N LYS A 87 17.02 -7.82 -10.27
CA LYS A 87 17.90 -8.63 -9.42
C LYS A 87 19.15 -7.89 -8.89
N ASP A 88 19.59 -6.85 -9.59
CA ASP A 88 20.69 -5.97 -9.17
C ASP A 88 20.25 -4.86 -8.20
N GLY A 89 18.95 -4.81 -7.83
CA GLY A 89 18.38 -3.85 -6.88
C GLY A 89 17.94 -2.52 -7.50
N SER A 90 18.07 -2.32 -8.80
CA SER A 90 17.60 -1.13 -9.52
C SER A 90 16.08 -1.14 -9.65
N TYR A 91 15.44 0.03 -9.51
CA TYR A 91 13.99 0.12 -9.71
C TYR A 91 13.60 -0.01 -11.18
N LEU A 92 12.57 -0.82 -11.43
CA LEU A 92 11.95 -0.91 -12.74
C LEU A 92 11.12 0.36 -13.01
N SER A 93 11.14 0.83 -14.26
CA SER A 93 10.32 1.96 -14.69
C SER A 93 8.94 1.53 -15.17
N SER A 94 8.82 0.35 -15.77
CA SER A 94 7.57 -0.24 -16.23
C SER A 94 7.70 -1.76 -16.35
N VAL A 95 6.57 -2.45 -16.45
CA VAL A 95 6.49 -3.89 -16.70
C VAL A 95 5.47 -4.19 -17.79
N GLN A 96 5.65 -5.31 -18.51
CA GLN A 96 4.76 -5.75 -19.58
C GLN A 96 4.04 -7.06 -19.16
N PRO A 97 2.76 -7.24 -19.51
CA PRO A 97 1.97 -8.40 -19.06
C PRO A 97 2.52 -9.75 -19.53
N GLY A 98 3.06 -9.82 -20.75
CA GLY A 98 3.37 -11.08 -21.43
C GLY A 98 4.44 -11.95 -20.77
N ASP A 99 5.45 -11.32 -20.19
CA ASP A 99 6.58 -12.00 -19.54
C ASP A 99 6.67 -11.77 -18.03
N PHE A 100 5.68 -11.05 -17.48
CA PHE A 100 5.69 -10.68 -16.05
C PHE A 100 5.30 -11.86 -15.17
N LYS A 101 6.19 -12.22 -14.26
CA LYS A 101 5.96 -13.20 -13.20
C LYS A 101 6.32 -12.57 -11.88
N LEU A 102 5.40 -12.66 -10.93
CA LEU A 102 5.63 -12.20 -9.57
C LEU A 102 5.55 -13.37 -8.61
N ASN A 103 6.48 -13.40 -7.68
CA ASN A 103 6.41 -14.28 -6.52
C ASN A 103 6.55 -13.45 -5.25
N VAL A 104 5.86 -13.89 -4.21
CA VAL A 104 6.10 -13.45 -2.84
C VAL A 104 6.78 -14.62 -2.12
N LEU A 105 8.00 -14.37 -1.67
CA LEU A 105 8.85 -15.39 -1.05
C LEU A 105 9.11 -15.02 0.41
N TYR A 106 9.33 -16.04 1.22
CA TYR A 106 9.82 -15.91 2.59
C TYR A 106 11.25 -16.42 2.66
N GLU A 107 12.17 -15.62 3.19
CA GLU A 107 13.56 -16.01 3.39
C GLU A 107 13.71 -16.70 4.75
N GLU A 108 13.82 -18.01 4.72
CA GLU A 108 14.03 -18.81 5.90
C GLU A 108 15.52 -18.93 6.20
N PRO A 109 15.98 -18.57 7.42
CA PRO A 109 17.39 -18.67 7.78
C PRO A 109 17.93 -20.08 7.53
N SER A 110 19.06 -20.17 6.84
CA SER A 110 19.75 -21.42 6.48
C SER A 110 19.03 -22.31 5.47
N LEU A 111 17.79 -22.04 5.08
CA LEU A 111 17.01 -22.84 4.13
C LEU A 111 16.69 -22.08 2.83
N GLY A 112 16.99 -20.78 2.79
CA GLY A 112 16.83 -19.94 1.60
C GLY A 112 15.40 -19.46 1.38
N GLN A 113 15.11 -19.05 0.14
CA GLN A 113 13.85 -18.43 -0.24
C GLN A 113 12.81 -19.48 -0.62
N LYS A 114 11.65 -19.40 -0.02
CA LYS A 114 10.53 -20.32 -0.24
C LYS A 114 9.25 -19.57 -0.61
N ARG A 115 8.41 -20.18 -1.43
CA ARG A 115 7.07 -19.64 -1.79
C ARG A 115 6.02 -19.85 -0.70
N PHE A 116 6.38 -20.53 0.38
CA PHE A 116 5.52 -20.93 1.48
C PHE A 116 6.08 -20.40 2.79
N LEU A 117 5.21 -20.19 3.75
CA LEU A 117 5.61 -19.95 5.13
C LEU A 117 6.28 -21.20 5.74
N PRO A 118 7.13 -21.07 6.78
CA PRO A 118 7.76 -22.18 7.46
C PRO A 118 6.79 -23.28 7.92
N GLU A 119 7.25 -24.52 7.95
CA GLU A 119 6.41 -25.71 8.21
C GLU A 119 5.67 -25.67 9.55
N GLU A 120 6.23 -25.00 10.55
CA GLU A 120 5.58 -24.83 11.85
C GLU A 120 4.39 -23.86 11.84
N THR A 121 4.16 -23.12 10.76
CA THR A 121 3.03 -22.18 10.66
C THR A 121 1.73 -22.86 10.25
N PRO A 122 0.55 -22.36 10.69
CA PRO A 122 -0.72 -23.03 10.43
C PRO A 122 -1.09 -23.18 8.96
N LYS A 123 -0.54 -22.34 8.09
CA LYS A 123 -0.82 -22.30 6.64
C LYS A 123 0.41 -22.53 5.78
N SER A 124 1.38 -23.30 6.27
CA SER A 124 2.64 -23.61 5.59
C SER A 124 2.50 -24.25 4.19
N GLY A 125 1.39 -24.92 3.92
CA GLY A 125 1.14 -25.57 2.63
C GLY A 125 0.52 -24.67 1.56
N ILE A 126 0.20 -23.42 1.86
CA ILE A 126 -0.42 -22.47 0.93
C ILE A 126 0.63 -21.46 0.45
N PRO A 127 0.75 -21.22 -0.87
CA PRO A 127 1.65 -20.19 -1.38
C PRO A 127 1.35 -18.82 -0.77
N ILE A 128 2.39 -18.04 -0.42
CA ILE A 128 2.21 -16.70 0.15
C ILE A 128 1.44 -15.80 -0.83
N LEU A 129 1.69 -15.95 -2.12
CA LEU A 129 0.97 -15.23 -3.17
C LEU A 129 -0.56 -15.41 -3.05
N SER A 130 -1.02 -16.63 -2.77
CA SER A 130 -2.45 -16.95 -2.58
C SER A 130 -2.96 -16.44 -1.22
N LEU A 131 -2.14 -16.52 -0.16
CA LEU A 131 -2.47 -15.95 1.16
C LEU A 131 -2.70 -14.44 1.08
N GLU A 132 -1.95 -13.74 0.22
CA GLU A 132 -2.03 -12.31 -0.01
C GLU A 132 -3.09 -11.91 -1.06
N ASN A 133 -3.94 -12.84 -1.50
CA ASN A 133 -4.97 -12.63 -2.52
C ASN A 133 -4.44 -12.06 -3.86
N LEU A 134 -3.20 -12.35 -4.19
CA LEU A 134 -2.59 -12.01 -5.48
C LEU A 134 -2.64 -13.16 -6.51
N ASP A 135 -3.25 -14.29 -6.12
CA ASP A 135 -3.48 -15.48 -6.92
C ASP A 135 -4.86 -16.02 -6.51
N ARG A 136 -5.90 -15.53 -7.14
CA ARG A 136 -7.30 -15.91 -6.92
C ARG A 136 -7.97 -16.49 -8.15
N LEU A 137 -7.40 -16.21 -9.32
CA LEU A 137 -7.95 -16.60 -10.61
C LEU A 137 -7.00 -17.59 -11.28
N ASN A 138 -7.58 -18.49 -12.06
CA ASN A 138 -6.79 -19.34 -12.95
C ASN A 138 -6.59 -18.64 -14.33
N SER A 139 -5.85 -19.27 -15.21
CA SER A 139 -5.61 -18.81 -16.57
C SER A 139 -6.87 -18.59 -17.42
N ARG A 140 -8.03 -19.06 -16.98
CA ARG A 140 -9.36 -18.88 -17.60
C ARG A 140 -10.19 -17.82 -16.91
N SER A 141 -9.64 -17.13 -15.90
CA SER A 141 -10.33 -16.17 -15.03
C SER A 141 -11.44 -16.79 -14.16
N ASP A 142 -11.41 -18.10 -13.91
CA ASP A 142 -12.28 -18.71 -12.91
C ASP A 142 -11.70 -18.46 -11.49
N PRO A 143 -12.52 -18.36 -10.45
CA PRO A 143 -12.08 -18.10 -9.08
C PRO A 143 -11.41 -19.34 -8.43
N LEU A 144 -10.27 -19.74 -8.96
CA LEU A 144 -9.47 -20.87 -8.52
C LEU A 144 -7.99 -20.52 -8.61
N PRO A 145 -7.24 -20.46 -7.49
CA PRO A 145 -5.80 -20.19 -7.49
C PRO A 145 -5.03 -21.22 -8.33
N ASP A 146 -4.10 -20.78 -9.16
CA ASP A 146 -3.25 -21.62 -9.99
C ASP A 146 -1.74 -21.48 -9.71
N GLY A 147 -1.38 -20.69 -8.71
CA GLY A 147 0.00 -20.43 -8.29
C GLY A 147 0.70 -19.36 -9.11
N VAL A 148 -0.06 -18.62 -9.93
CA VAL A 148 0.42 -17.53 -10.78
C VAL A 148 -0.18 -16.21 -10.32
N PHE A 149 0.60 -15.14 -10.43
CA PHE A 149 0.16 -13.80 -10.09
C PHE A 149 -0.98 -13.32 -11.00
N ASP A 150 -2.06 -12.84 -10.41
CA ASP A 150 -3.18 -12.23 -11.12
C ASP A 150 -2.81 -10.83 -11.60
N TYR A 151 -2.43 -10.71 -12.87
CA TYR A 151 -2.09 -9.43 -13.48
C TYR A 151 -3.35 -8.63 -13.83
N ILE A 152 -3.79 -7.76 -12.93
CA ILE A 152 -4.97 -6.90 -13.13
C ILE A 152 -4.53 -5.43 -13.05
N GLU A 153 -4.43 -4.77 -14.20
CA GLU A 153 -4.00 -3.36 -14.28
C GLU A 153 -4.90 -2.45 -13.44
N GLY A 154 -4.28 -1.59 -12.65
CA GLY A 154 -4.98 -0.66 -11.75
C GLY A 154 -5.49 -1.28 -10.46
N PHE A 155 -5.40 -2.61 -10.29
CA PHE A 155 -5.85 -3.31 -9.08
C PHE A 155 -4.71 -4.05 -8.37
N THR A 156 -4.04 -5.00 -9.04
CA THR A 156 -2.89 -5.72 -8.48
C THR A 156 -1.56 -5.16 -8.95
N ILE A 157 -1.56 -4.41 -10.05
CA ILE A 157 -0.36 -3.82 -10.62
C ILE A 157 -0.63 -2.46 -11.27
N LEU A 158 0.35 -1.57 -11.18
CA LEU A 158 0.48 -0.34 -11.95
C LEU A 158 1.67 -0.51 -12.90
N SER A 159 1.40 -1.04 -14.09
CA SER A 159 2.44 -1.46 -15.04
C SER A 159 3.35 -0.32 -15.48
N GLN A 160 2.79 0.87 -15.71
CA GLN A 160 3.51 2.08 -16.12
C GLN A 160 4.47 2.62 -15.05
N GLN A 161 4.33 2.18 -13.81
CA GLN A 161 5.15 2.61 -12.67
C GLN A 161 5.91 1.43 -12.05
N ALA A 162 5.78 0.23 -12.60
CA ALA A 162 6.31 -1.02 -12.05
C ALA A 162 6.02 -1.17 -10.55
N ARG A 163 4.74 -1.01 -10.15
CA ARG A 163 4.31 -1.12 -8.75
C ARG A 163 3.27 -2.21 -8.60
N VAL A 164 3.47 -3.07 -7.63
CA VAL A 164 2.48 -4.07 -7.20
C VAL A 164 1.63 -3.47 -6.09
N ILE A 165 0.33 -3.68 -6.16
CA ILE A 165 -0.65 -3.31 -5.14
C ILE A 165 -1.16 -4.60 -4.52
N PHE A 166 -0.96 -4.75 -3.22
CA PHE A 166 -1.59 -5.84 -2.48
C PHE A 166 -3.05 -5.47 -2.16
N PRO A 167 -4.00 -6.39 -2.33
CA PRO A 167 -5.41 -6.14 -1.98
C PRO A 167 -5.64 -5.88 -0.49
N PHE A 168 -4.73 -6.33 0.34
CA PHE A 168 -4.70 -6.08 1.78
C PHE A 168 -3.90 -4.81 2.10
N LEU A 169 -4.28 -4.09 3.16
CA LEU A 169 -3.60 -2.86 3.58
C LEU A 169 -2.29 -3.15 4.31
N GLU A 170 -2.23 -4.25 5.04
CA GLU A 170 -1.07 -4.69 5.82
C GLU A 170 -0.67 -6.12 5.46
N PRO A 171 -0.22 -6.39 4.21
CA PRO A 171 0.00 -7.73 3.70
C PRO A 171 0.94 -8.58 4.55
N PHE A 172 1.97 -8.00 5.15
CA PHE A 172 2.90 -8.73 6.02
C PHE A 172 2.65 -8.46 7.51
N GLY A 173 1.53 -7.83 7.84
CA GLY A 173 1.10 -7.43 9.17
C GLY A 173 -0.19 -8.10 9.62
N ARG A 174 -1.18 -7.27 10.00
CA ARG A 174 -2.46 -7.73 10.55
C ARG A 174 -3.30 -8.56 9.58
N ASP A 175 -3.18 -8.28 8.29
CA ASP A 175 -3.92 -9.06 7.28
C ASP A 175 -3.32 -10.46 7.13
N LEU A 176 -1.98 -10.60 7.15
CA LEU A 176 -1.31 -11.90 7.17
C LEU A 176 -1.65 -12.67 8.47
N ASP A 177 -1.72 -11.99 9.62
CA ASP A 177 -2.17 -12.60 10.88
C ASP A 177 -3.54 -13.25 10.70
N THR A 178 -4.47 -12.51 10.15
CA THR A 178 -5.83 -13.00 9.92
C THR A 178 -5.87 -14.13 8.89
N ALA A 179 -5.10 -14.02 7.80
CA ALA A 179 -5.10 -14.99 6.72
C ALA A 179 -4.41 -16.31 7.09
N ALA A 180 -3.29 -16.25 7.82
CA ALA A 180 -2.40 -17.40 7.99
C ALA A 180 -2.17 -17.82 9.45
N PHE A 181 -2.39 -16.94 10.44
CA PHE A 181 -2.02 -17.20 11.84
C PHE A 181 -3.22 -17.20 12.81
N THR A 182 -4.45 -17.30 12.30
CA THR A 182 -5.63 -17.43 13.14
C THR A 182 -5.50 -18.66 14.06
N GLY A 183 -5.58 -18.45 15.37
CA GLY A 183 -5.41 -19.50 16.38
C GLY A 183 -3.95 -19.82 16.75
N ALA A 184 -2.96 -19.21 16.13
CA ALA A 184 -1.55 -19.35 16.51
C ALA A 184 -1.26 -18.65 17.84
N SER A 185 -0.20 -19.11 18.54
CA SER A 185 0.30 -18.44 19.74
C SER A 185 0.86 -17.05 19.43
N GLN A 186 0.85 -16.14 20.42
CA GLN A 186 1.42 -14.80 20.25
C GLN A 186 2.93 -14.88 19.93
N GLU A 187 3.65 -15.80 20.53
CA GLU A 187 5.07 -16.02 20.24
C GLU A 187 5.32 -16.35 18.76
N MET A 188 4.47 -17.19 18.17
CA MET A 188 4.56 -17.50 16.74
C MET A 188 4.24 -16.29 15.88
N LYS A 189 3.22 -15.50 16.22
CA LYS A 189 2.88 -14.27 15.52
C LYS A 189 4.03 -13.26 15.57
N ASP A 190 4.61 -13.03 16.73
CA ASP A 190 5.74 -12.11 16.93
C ASP A 190 7.00 -12.55 16.16
N LYS A 191 7.14 -13.84 15.87
CA LYS A 191 8.26 -14.40 15.10
C LYS A 191 8.15 -14.18 13.61
N TYR A 192 6.92 -14.20 13.06
CA TYR A 192 6.69 -14.23 11.61
C TYR A 192 5.99 -13.01 11.03
N ILE A 193 5.26 -12.25 11.82
CA ILE A 193 4.44 -11.14 11.35
C ILE A 193 5.18 -9.82 11.55
N TYR A 194 5.23 -9.01 10.49
CA TYR A 194 6.00 -7.78 10.50
C TYR A 194 5.14 -6.56 10.90
N TYR A 195 4.57 -6.57 12.12
CA TYR A 195 3.79 -5.43 12.64
C TYR A 195 4.56 -4.09 12.62
N PRO A 196 5.86 -4.03 12.99
CA PRO A 196 6.60 -2.78 12.98
C PRO A 196 6.68 -2.09 11.60
N LEU A 197 6.51 -2.85 10.51
CA LEU A 197 6.46 -2.28 9.16
C LEU A 197 5.32 -1.27 8.99
N TYR A 198 4.22 -1.47 9.72
CA TYR A 198 2.99 -0.67 9.64
C TYR A 198 2.82 0.29 10.81
N ASP A 199 3.34 -0.06 11.98
CA ASP A 199 3.14 0.68 13.23
C ASP A 199 4.24 1.71 13.50
N THR A 200 5.34 1.68 12.72
CA THR A 200 6.48 2.58 12.92
C THR A 200 6.88 3.27 11.60
N ILE A 201 7.73 4.29 11.71
CA ILE A 201 8.33 4.90 10.53
C ILE A 201 9.37 3.96 9.89
N LYS A 202 9.62 4.15 8.60
CA LYS A 202 10.49 3.29 7.80
C LYS A 202 11.88 3.05 8.40
N GLU A 203 12.46 4.08 9.00
CA GLU A 203 13.79 4.03 9.62
C GLU A 203 13.81 3.08 10.82
N ILE A 204 12.76 3.10 11.64
CA ILE A 204 12.60 2.20 12.78
C ILE A 204 12.23 0.79 12.30
N ALA A 205 11.29 0.67 11.35
CA ALA A 205 10.90 -0.63 10.82
C ALA A 205 12.12 -1.45 10.34
N LYS A 206 13.05 -0.83 9.63
CA LYS A 206 14.27 -1.48 9.13
C LYS A 206 15.20 -2.04 10.22
N THR A 207 15.06 -1.59 11.48
CA THR A 207 15.87 -2.16 12.59
C THR A 207 15.43 -3.57 12.97
N PHE A 208 14.21 -3.96 12.60
CA PHE A 208 13.67 -5.31 12.84
C PHE A 208 14.04 -6.28 11.70
N SER A 209 15.35 -6.42 11.43
CA SER A 209 15.85 -7.25 10.32
C SER A 209 15.46 -8.74 10.42
N ASN A 210 15.14 -9.22 11.62
CA ASN A 210 14.64 -10.58 11.83
C ASN A 210 13.21 -10.80 11.32
N LEU A 211 12.44 -9.73 11.08
CA LEU A 211 11.09 -9.76 10.53
C LEU A 211 11.04 -9.35 9.05
N ASP A 212 12.07 -8.66 8.55
CA ASP A 212 12.18 -8.24 7.14
C ASP A 212 12.66 -9.42 6.26
N ARG A 213 11.78 -10.41 6.10
CA ARG A 213 12.06 -11.68 5.39
C ARG A 213 11.17 -11.92 4.19
N PHE A 214 10.22 -11.03 3.92
CA PHE A 214 9.37 -11.15 2.75
C PHE A 214 10.03 -10.50 1.54
N ILE A 215 10.09 -11.25 0.44
CA ILE A 215 10.75 -10.82 -0.80
C ILE A 215 9.71 -10.84 -1.91
N ILE A 216 9.54 -9.69 -2.59
CA ILE A 216 8.73 -9.54 -3.79
C ILE A 216 9.68 -9.62 -4.98
N SER A 217 9.58 -10.68 -5.80
CA SER A 217 10.50 -10.95 -6.90
C SER A 217 9.79 -11.41 -8.19
#